data_19074821eafa6f32ef98feed7c85c43f
#
_entry.id   19074821eafa6f32ef98feed7c85c43f
#
_cell.length_a   1.000
_cell.length_b   1.000
_cell.length_c   1.000
_cell.angle_alpha   90.00
_cell.angle_beta   90.00
_cell.angle_gamma   90.00
#
_symmetry.space_group_name_H-M   'P 1'
#
loop_
_entity.id
_entity.type
_entity.pdbx_description
1 polymer ?
#
loop_
_entity_poly.entity_id
_entity_poly.type
_entity_poly.pdbx_seq_one_letter_code
_entity_poly.pdbx_strand_id
1 'polypeptide(L)'
;MKKIVSICLLALLLLGFSACDGEKQNNSSAPESSGEQSKQSEEVSTDYMAKAEKVISSLDYENTGKTGDVDGPAFAVYSNVGYSGASAVLDIEGMEIKTLMDDGKHLNGYVFLGIDVYEGAWWQNCVDVGLCWSGTSGGWHVFYNMYEPVNQNTPTWYESSKKLPKNDTYVMTLKLIEDEKALLTIEAANSNFKDSVEVEVKGAKKDGSNTAFLFNVALDYPQNTKVDVNGNPSEDWKDITYGNTDKGVYLKSFRAYDLTLYNGETATDWTNDKNAAVSIWPDKKIGFDYAPTEVGLFDGTEYYINLDMNRK
;
A
#
# COMPACT_ATOMS: atom_id res chain seq x y z
N MET A 1 -0.34 -11.37 33.67
CA MET A 1 0.49 -10.77 32.62
C MET A 1 -0.46 -10.37 31.50
N LYS A 2 -0.75 -9.06 31.38
CA LYS A 2 -1.65 -8.54 30.35
C LYS A 2 -0.88 -8.50 29.03
N LYS A 3 -1.32 -9.23 28.02
CA LYS A 3 -0.82 -9.12 26.67
C LYS A 3 -1.30 -7.77 26.11
N ILE A 4 -0.38 -6.83 25.96
CA ILE A 4 -0.64 -5.59 25.24
C ILE A 4 -0.49 -5.95 23.76
N VAL A 5 -1.63 -6.03 23.08
CA VAL A 5 -1.68 -6.13 21.62
C VAL A 5 -1.35 -4.73 21.11
N SER A 6 -0.19 -4.57 20.47
CA SER A 6 0.22 -3.31 19.87
C SER A 6 -0.54 -3.16 18.56
N ILE A 7 -1.52 -2.28 18.56
CA ILE A 7 -2.24 -1.84 17.39
C ILE A 7 -1.48 -0.60 16.89
N CYS A 8 -0.91 -0.66 15.70
CA CYS A 8 -0.49 0.56 14.99
C CYS A 8 -1.76 1.35 14.66
N LEU A 9 -2.13 2.28 15.56
CA LEU A 9 -3.21 3.22 15.33
C LEU A 9 -2.63 4.35 14.47
N LEU A 10 -2.97 4.38 13.20
CA LEU A 10 -2.69 5.52 12.31
C LEU A 10 -3.52 6.70 12.82
N ALA A 11 -2.90 7.61 13.56
CA ALA A 11 -3.53 8.87 13.93
C ALA A 11 -3.40 9.86 12.75
N LEU A 12 -4.34 9.82 11.81
CA LEU A 12 -4.47 10.87 10.80
C LEU A 12 -5.00 12.16 11.45
N LEU A 13 -4.12 13.13 11.63
CA LEU A 13 -4.48 14.50 11.96
C LEU A 13 -5.06 15.19 10.72
N LEU A 14 -6.36 15.40 10.72
CA LEU A 14 -7.08 16.21 9.74
C LEU A 14 -6.66 17.68 9.86
N LEU A 15 -5.87 18.17 8.92
CA LEU A 15 -5.77 19.60 8.63
C LEU A 15 -6.70 19.91 7.47
N GLY A 16 -7.84 20.52 7.80
CA GLY A 16 -8.78 21.05 6.84
C GLY A 16 -8.17 22.20 6.03
N PHE A 17 -8.26 22.14 4.71
CA PHE A 17 -8.03 23.26 3.83
C PHE A 17 -9.35 23.71 3.21
N SER A 18 -9.65 24.99 3.47
CA SER A 18 -10.77 25.73 2.92
C SER A 18 -10.70 25.85 1.41
N ALA A 19 -11.85 25.68 0.79
CA ALA A 19 -12.09 25.99 -0.60
C ALA A 19 -11.99 27.51 -0.86
N CYS A 20 -11.40 27.88 -1.97
CA CYS A 20 -11.61 29.16 -2.62
C CYS A 20 -12.34 28.97 -3.94
N ASP A 21 -13.52 29.56 -4.01
CA ASP A 21 -14.32 29.73 -5.22
C ASP A 21 -13.62 30.66 -6.24
N GLY A 22 -13.80 30.35 -7.52
CA GLY A 22 -13.37 31.20 -8.62
C GLY A 22 -14.15 30.87 -9.91
N GLU A 23 -14.94 31.84 -10.33
CA GLU A 23 -16.03 31.86 -11.30
C GLU A 23 -15.70 31.47 -12.74
N LYS A 24 -16.78 31.05 -13.39
CA LYS A 24 -17.19 30.92 -14.79
C LYS A 24 -16.47 31.80 -15.84
N GLN A 25 -16.25 31.22 -17.02
CA GLN A 25 -16.74 31.84 -18.27
C GLN A 25 -16.91 30.84 -19.41
N ASN A 26 -18.05 30.98 -20.11
CA ASN A 26 -18.53 30.34 -21.32
C ASN A 26 -17.66 30.66 -22.55
N ASN A 27 -17.54 29.74 -23.52
CA ASN A 27 -18.09 29.91 -24.86
C ASN A 27 -17.82 28.72 -25.79
N SER A 28 -18.91 28.19 -26.28
CA SER A 28 -19.32 27.71 -27.60
C SER A 28 -18.26 27.54 -28.72
N SER A 29 -18.25 26.37 -29.31
CA SER A 29 -18.68 26.04 -30.67
C SER A 29 -18.11 24.68 -31.11
N ALA A 30 -19.01 23.80 -31.52
CA ALA A 30 -18.67 22.59 -32.25
C ALA A 30 -18.20 22.92 -33.68
N PRO A 31 -17.48 22.02 -34.32
CA PRO A 31 -18.01 21.41 -35.52
C PRO A 31 -17.91 19.89 -35.53
N GLU A 32 -18.91 19.28 -36.13
CA GLU A 32 -18.99 17.89 -36.59
C GLU A 32 -17.86 17.57 -37.57
N SER A 33 -17.29 16.37 -37.45
CA SER A 33 -16.85 15.63 -38.64
C SER A 33 -16.42 14.19 -38.31
N SER A 34 -17.03 13.28 -38.98
CA SER A 34 -16.55 12.00 -39.52
C SER A 34 -16.12 10.90 -38.56
N GLY A 35 -16.90 9.83 -38.66
CA GLY A 35 -16.64 8.54 -38.05
C GLY A 35 -15.33 7.92 -38.53
N GLU A 36 -14.51 7.57 -37.62
CA GLU A 36 -13.57 6.47 -37.71
C GLU A 36 -14.03 5.37 -36.76
N GLN A 37 -14.44 4.25 -37.33
CA GLN A 37 -14.62 3.01 -36.63
C GLN A 37 -13.28 2.63 -36.00
N SER A 38 -13.10 2.96 -34.73
CA SER A 38 -12.04 2.36 -33.92
C SER A 38 -12.32 0.87 -33.82
N LYS A 39 -11.48 0.06 -34.45
CA LYS A 39 -11.38 -1.36 -34.14
C LYS A 39 -11.05 -1.43 -32.64
N GLN A 40 -12.06 -1.77 -31.85
CA GLN A 40 -11.88 -2.22 -30.49
C GLN A 40 -11.01 -3.47 -30.57
N SER A 41 -9.72 -3.34 -30.22
CA SER A 41 -8.90 -4.48 -29.87
C SER A 41 -9.55 -5.07 -28.64
N GLU A 42 -10.11 -6.28 -28.76
CA GLU A 42 -10.44 -7.09 -27.60
C GLU A 42 -9.13 -7.26 -26.82
N GLU A 43 -8.94 -6.49 -25.77
CA GLU A 43 -7.94 -6.80 -24.76
C GLU A 43 -8.35 -8.14 -24.17
N VAL A 44 -7.61 -9.17 -24.54
CA VAL A 44 -7.66 -10.46 -23.88
C VAL A 44 -7.15 -10.21 -22.47
N SER A 45 -8.07 -9.96 -21.55
CA SER A 45 -7.77 -9.91 -20.11
C SER A 45 -7.07 -11.21 -19.75
N THR A 46 -5.79 -11.13 -19.54
CA THR A 46 -5.03 -12.29 -19.05
C THR A 46 -5.42 -12.46 -17.59
N ASP A 47 -6.19 -13.49 -17.30
CA ASP A 47 -6.53 -13.86 -15.93
C ASP A 47 -5.27 -14.40 -15.24
N TYR A 48 -4.50 -13.50 -14.65
CA TYR A 48 -3.27 -13.83 -13.94
C TYR A 48 -3.55 -14.69 -12.70
N MET A 49 -4.72 -14.52 -12.05
CA MET A 49 -5.07 -15.35 -10.90
C MET A 49 -5.23 -16.82 -11.26
N ALA A 50 -5.75 -17.11 -12.46
CA ALA A 50 -5.83 -18.49 -12.96
C ALA A 50 -4.45 -19.13 -13.23
N LYS A 51 -3.39 -18.32 -13.33
CA LYS A 51 -2.01 -18.78 -13.55
C LYS A 51 -1.18 -18.81 -12.28
N ALA A 52 -1.68 -18.26 -11.17
CA ALA A 52 -0.98 -18.29 -9.90
C ALA A 52 -0.73 -19.73 -9.45
N GLU A 53 0.47 -20.04 -8.97
CA GLU A 53 0.80 -21.33 -8.37
C GLU A 53 -0.07 -21.58 -7.14
N LYS A 54 -0.37 -20.53 -6.42
CA LYS A 54 -1.20 -20.55 -5.23
C LYS A 54 -1.92 -19.23 -5.03
N VAL A 55 -3.23 -19.28 -4.79
CA VAL A 55 -3.96 -18.15 -4.19
C VAL A 55 -3.70 -18.23 -2.69
N ILE A 56 -2.99 -17.24 -2.15
CA ILE A 56 -2.60 -17.24 -0.74
C ILE A 56 -3.69 -16.65 0.14
N SER A 57 -3.72 -17.10 1.37
CA SER A 57 -4.58 -16.57 2.42
C SER A 57 -3.80 -16.43 3.72
N SER A 58 -4.30 -15.61 4.63
CA SER A 58 -3.68 -15.41 5.95
C SER A 58 -3.52 -16.71 6.75
N LEU A 59 -4.35 -17.74 6.50
CA LEU A 59 -4.25 -19.04 7.18
C LEU A 59 -3.13 -19.94 6.65
N ASP A 60 -2.54 -19.62 5.52
CA ASP A 60 -1.40 -20.38 5.01
C ASP A 60 -0.12 -20.14 5.82
N TYR A 61 -0.16 -19.20 6.78
CA TYR A 61 0.98 -18.77 7.58
C TYR A 61 0.68 -18.92 9.07
N GLU A 62 1.54 -19.61 9.81
CA GLU A 62 1.34 -19.99 11.21
C GLU A 62 1.32 -18.80 12.18
N ASN A 63 1.79 -17.64 11.76
CA ASN A 63 1.93 -16.50 12.65
C ASN A 63 1.24 -15.24 12.12
N THR A 64 -0.06 -15.33 11.94
CA THR A 64 -0.91 -14.21 11.54
C THR A 64 -1.29 -13.31 12.71
N GLY A 65 -0.45 -13.18 13.72
CA GLY A 65 -0.73 -12.36 14.92
C GLY A 65 -0.88 -10.87 14.64
N LYS A 66 -0.62 -10.42 13.41
CA LYS A 66 -1.00 -9.11 12.89
C LYS A 66 -2.34 -9.27 12.16
N THR A 67 -3.41 -8.97 12.84
CA THR A 67 -4.69 -8.68 12.21
C THR A 67 -4.50 -7.40 11.43
N GLY A 68 -4.38 -7.44 10.15
CA GLY A 68 -4.18 -6.35 9.21
C GLY A 68 -4.53 -4.94 9.62
N ASP A 69 -4.29 -4.04 8.73
CA ASP A 69 -4.68 -2.66 8.89
C ASP A 69 -6.21 -2.56 8.90
N VAL A 70 -6.76 -1.90 9.92
CA VAL A 70 -8.20 -1.61 10.00
C VAL A 70 -8.61 -0.47 9.07
N ASP A 71 -7.65 0.13 8.37
CA ASP A 71 -7.88 1.32 7.54
C ASP A 71 -8.32 1.01 6.12
N GLY A 72 -8.32 -0.25 5.69
CA GLY A 72 -8.84 -0.66 4.38
C GLY A 72 -8.33 -2.01 3.91
N PRO A 73 -8.76 -2.50 2.73
CA PRO A 73 -8.28 -3.75 2.18
C PRO A 73 -6.79 -3.66 1.89
N ALA A 74 -6.05 -4.66 2.34
CA ALA A 74 -4.61 -4.68 2.24
C ALA A 74 -4.02 -6.08 2.09
N PHE A 75 -2.86 -6.14 1.49
CA PHE A 75 -1.94 -7.27 1.51
C PHE A 75 -0.59 -6.80 2.05
N ALA A 76 -0.05 -7.52 3.01
CA ALA A 76 1.29 -7.25 3.53
C ALA A 76 2.08 -8.52 3.82
N VAL A 77 3.38 -8.48 3.54
CA VAL A 77 4.35 -9.47 3.99
C VAL A 77 5.37 -8.79 4.90
N TYR A 78 5.71 -9.43 6.00
CA TYR A 78 6.66 -8.93 6.99
C TYR A 78 7.86 -9.88 7.05
N SER A 79 9.06 -9.35 6.91
CA SER A 79 10.28 -10.15 7.06
C SER A 79 10.55 -10.50 8.53
N ASN A 80 11.40 -11.48 8.74
CA ASN A 80 12.08 -11.61 10.04
C ASN A 80 12.95 -10.40 10.32
N VAL A 81 13.30 -10.19 11.60
CA VAL A 81 14.28 -9.18 12.03
C VAL A 81 15.67 -9.56 11.54
N GLY A 82 16.50 -8.58 11.18
CA GLY A 82 17.90 -8.79 10.81
C GLY A 82 18.29 -8.27 9.43
N TYR A 83 17.45 -7.44 8.83
CA TYR A 83 17.70 -6.87 7.51
C TYR A 83 17.91 -5.36 7.59
N SER A 84 18.78 -4.83 6.73
CA SER A 84 19.10 -3.40 6.62
C SER A 84 18.46 -2.75 5.39
N GLY A 85 17.72 -3.49 4.59
CA GLY A 85 17.02 -2.95 3.44
C GLY A 85 16.09 -3.97 2.78
N ALA A 86 15.21 -3.45 1.94
CA ALA A 86 14.36 -4.22 1.06
C ALA A 86 14.19 -3.53 -0.29
N SER A 87 13.86 -4.30 -1.33
CA SER A 87 13.42 -3.76 -2.61
C SER A 87 12.34 -4.64 -3.24
N ALA A 88 11.59 -4.04 -4.16
CA ALA A 88 10.60 -4.70 -4.99
C ALA A 88 10.56 -4.04 -6.37
N VAL A 89 10.27 -4.81 -7.40
CA VAL A 89 9.90 -4.29 -8.72
C VAL A 89 8.40 -4.21 -8.81
N LEU A 90 7.90 -3.02 -9.14
CA LEU A 90 6.49 -2.69 -9.19
C LEU A 90 6.07 -2.51 -10.65
N ASP A 91 5.27 -3.42 -11.17
CA ASP A 91 4.68 -3.29 -12.49
C ASP A 91 3.31 -2.63 -12.36
N ILE A 92 3.27 -1.34 -12.71
CA ILE A 92 2.05 -0.55 -12.70
C ILE A 92 1.51 -0.27 -14.11
N GLU A 93 2.14 -0.81 -15.15
CA GLU A 93 1.72 -0.58 -16.54
C GLU A 93 0.33 -1.15 -16.83
N GLY A 94 0.08 -2.37 -16.38
CA GLY A 94 -1.21 -3.05 -16.55
C GLY A 94 -2.19 -2.83 -15.40
N MET A 95 -1.83 -2.01 -14.42
CA MET A 95 -2.64 -1.82 -13.23
C MET A 95 -3.79 -0.86 -13.47
N GLU A 96 -4.95 -1.22 -12.95
CA GLU A 96 -6.13 -0.36 -12.91
C GLU A 96 -6.34 0.14 -11.48
N ILE A 97 -6.53 1.44 -11.31
CA ILE A 97 -6.88 2.04 -10.02
C ILE A 97 -8.04 3.02 -10.16
N LYS A 98 -9.05 2.85 -9.32
CA LYS A 98 -10.16 3.76 -9.15
C LYS A 98 -10.36 4.04 -7.67
N THR A 99 -10.20 5.28 -7.27
CA THR A 99 -10.28 5.73 -5.88
C THR A 99 -11.40 6.73 -5.61
N LEU A 100 -12.13 7.15 -6.66
CA LEU A 100 -13.31 7.98 -6.53
C LEU A 100 -14.52 7.11 -6.16
N MET A 101 -15.09 7.37 -5.01
CA MET A 101 -16.30 6.72 -4.52
C MET A 101 -17.56 7.27 -5.19
N ASP A 102 -18.65 6.52 -5.11
CA ASP A 102 -19.94 6.92 -5.69
C ASP A 102 -20.55 8.16 -5.01
N ASP A 103 -20.16 8.44 -3.76
CA ASP A 103 -20.56 9.63 -3.02
C ASP A 103 -19.67 10.88 -3.30
N GLY A 104 -18.70 10.74 -4.21
CA GLY A 104 -17.80 11.80 -4.61
C GLY A 104 -16.57 11.99 -3.72
N LYS A 105 -16.39 11.17 -2.68
CA LYS A 105 -15.16 11.20 -1.88
C LYS A 105 -14.04 10.46 -2.61
N HIS A 106 -12.82 10.84 -2.31
CA HIS A 106 -11.62 10.19 -2.82
C HIS A 106 -10.94 9.39 -1.72
N LEU A 107 -10.48 8.20 -2.08
CA LEU A 107 -9.58 7.40 -1.26
C LEU A 107 -8.16 7.52 -1.80
N ASN A 108 -7.19 7.11 -1.00
CA ASN A 108 -5.83 6.92 -1.45
C ASN A 108 -5.54 5.43 -1.63
N GLY A 109 -4.62 5.13 -2.52
CA GLY A 109 -4.03 3.81 -2.65
C GLY A 109 -2.56 3.86 -2.28
N TYR A 110 -2.03 2.77 -1.73
CA TYR A 110 -0.65 2.71 -1.28
C TYR A 110 0.05 1.47 -1.79
N VAL A 111 1.30 1.64 -2.18
CA VAL A 111 2.27 0.56 -2.42
C VAL A 111 3.57 1.00 -1.77
N PHE A 112 3.99 0.31 -0.70
CA PHE A 112 5.13 0.79 0.06
C PHE A 112 5.98 -0.33 0.67
N LEU A 113 7.19 0.03 1.02
CA LEU A 113 8.03 -0.68 1.95
C LEU A 113 7.95 0.00 3.32
N GLY A 114 7.96 -0.77 4.39
CA GLY A 114 8.02 -0.23 5.73
C GLY A 114 9.20 -0.80 6.50
N ILE A 115 9.54 -0.13 7.59
CA ILE A 115 10.53 -0.58 8.56
C ILE A 115 9.87 -0.63 9.91
N ASP A 116 9.77 -1.82 10.50
CA ASP A 116 9.45 -2.03 11.90
C ASP A 116 10.75 -2.08 12.72
N VAL A 117 10.81 -1.36 13.82
CA VAL A 117 11.95 -1.33 14.75
C VAL A 117 11.59 -2.09 16.02
N TYR A 118 12.53 -2.90 16.51
CA TYR A 118 12.33 -3.74 17.68
C TYR A 118 13.43 -3.51 18.75
N GLU A 119 13.05 -3.67 20.01
CA GLU A 119 13.97 -3.85 21.13
C GLU A 119 13.76 -5.24 21.72
N GLY A 120 14.65 -6.18 21.40
CA GLY A 120 14.43 -7.60 21.64
C GLY A 120 13.21 -8.10 20.88
N ALA A 121 12.19 -8.59 21.58
CA ALA A 121 10.94 -9.05 21.00
C ALA A 121 9.82 -7.96 20.95
N TRP A 122 10.12 -6.74 21.40
CA TRP A 122 9.13 -5.69 21.54
C TRP A 122 9.22 -4.71 20.38
N TRP A 123 8.11 -4.53 19.68
CA TRP A 123 7.96 -3.48 18.69
C TRP A 123 8.04 -2.10 19.35
N GLN A 124 8.79 -1.19 18.74
CA GLN A 124 9.05 0.17 19.24
C GLN A 124 8.49 1.26 18.34
N ASN A 125 8.74 1.14 17.04
CA ASN A 125 8.44 2.19 16.07
C ASN A 125 8.27 1.60 14.68
N CYS A 126 7.66 2.36 13.77
CA CYS A 126 7.60 2.02 12.35
C CYS A 126 7.64 3.27 11.47
N VAL A 127 7.98 3.05 10.23
CA VAL A 127 7.83 4.00 9.14
C VAL A 127 7.38 3.28 7.88
N ASP A 128 6.41 3.88 7.18
CA ASP A 128 5.93 3.46 5.88
C ASP A 128 6.47 4.41 4.81
N VAL A 129 7.11 3.89 3.78
CA VAL A 129 7.78 4.71 2.76
C VAL A 129 7.58 4.09 1.38
N GLY A 130 7.02 4.83 0.44
CA GLY A 130 6.79 4.28 -0.90
C GLY A 130 5.97 5.18 -1.79
N LEU A 131 4.95 4.60 -2.39
CA LEU A 131 4.06 5.26 -3.33
C LEU A 131 2.65 5.41 -2.76
N CYS A 132 2.12 6.64 -2.81
CA CYS A 132 0.74 6.97 -2.52
C CYS A 132 0.04 7.40 -3.82
N TRP A 133 -1.08 6.76 -4.16
CA TRP A 133 -1.99 7.29 -5.16
C TRP A 133 -2.88 8.32 -4.49
N SER A 134 -2.63 9.57 -4.81
CA SER A 134 -3.50 10.65 -4.33
C SER A 134 -4.83 10.61 -5.06
N GLY A 135 -5.89 10.28 -4.36
CA GLY A 135 -7.24 10.27 -4.92
C GLY A 135 -7.67 11.63 -5.48
N THR A 136 -7.18 12.71 -4.87
CA THR A 136 -7.48 14.08 -5.30
C THR A 136 -6.72 14.49 -6.56
N SER A 137 -5.44 14.18 -6.65
CA SER A 137 -4.59 14.57 -7.78
C SER A 137 -4.61 13.55 -8.93
N GLY A 138 -5.03 12.31 -8.66
CA GLY A 138 -5.08 11.23 -9.64
C GLY A 138 -3.71 10.83 -10.17
N GLY A 139 -2.78 10.41 -9.30
CA GLY A 139 -1.45 9.94 -9.68
C GLY A 139 -0.63 9.42 -8.52
N TRP A 140 0.38 8.64 -8.82
CA TRP A 140 1.34 8.14 -7.84
C TRP A 140 2.36 9.20 -7.45
N HIS A 141 2.62 9.33 -6.16
CA HIS A 141 3.59 10.22 -5.54
C HIS A 141 4.44 9.44 -4.55
N VAL A 142 5.70 9.82 -4.40
CA VAL A 142 6.52 9.31 -3.30
C VAL A 142 6.00 9.88 -1.98
N PHE A 143 5.86 9.04 -0.97
CA PHE A 143 5.42 9.45 0.37
C PHE A 143 6.23 8.77 1.47
N TYR A 144 6.16 9.33 2.66
CA TYR A 144 6.42 8.61 3.91
C TYR A 144 5.38 8.96 4.98
N ASN A 145 5.20 8.01 5.91
CA ASN A 145 4.45 8.17 7.14
C ASN A 145 5.26 7.59 8.30
N MET A 146 5.57 8.40 9.30
CA MET A 146 6.35 8.00 10.48
C MET A 146 5.45 7.91 11.70
N TYR A 147 5.58 6.84 12.50
CA TYR A 147 4.90 6.74 13.78
C TYR A 147 5.49 7.73 14.79
N GLU A 148 6.80 7.68 15.00
CA GLU A 148 7.52 8.67 15.81
C GLU A 148 8.79 9.12 15.08
N PRO A 149 8.98 10.44 14.89
CA PRO A 149 10.23 10.97 14.34
C PRO A 149 11.34 11.02 15.39
N VAL A 150 12.60 11.01 14.95
CA VAL A 150 13.77 11.27 15.82
C VAL A 150 13.71 12.68 16.33
N ASN A 151 13.50 13.63 15.42
CA ASN A 151 13.31 15.03 15.77
C ASN A 151 11.81 15.36 15.80
N GLN A 152 11.30 15.79 16.96
CA GLN A 152 9.88 16.11 17.15
C GLN A 152 9.35 17.25 16.25
N ASN A 153 10.22 17.99 15.59
CA ASN A 153 9.85 19.02 14.62
C ASN A 153 9.76 18.48 13.18
N THR A 154 10.20 17.25 12.92
CA THR A 154 10.10 16.63 11.59
C THR A 154 8.64 16.25 11.33
N PRO A 155 8.03 16.67 10.19
CA PRO A 155 6.69 16.24 9.83
C PRO A 155 6.61 14.72 9.74
N THR A 156 5.59 14.12 10.34
CA THR A 156 5.37 12.67 10.29
C THR A 156 4.83 12.19 8.95
N TRP A 157 4.28 13.09 8.15
CA TRP A 157 3.76 12.84 6.81
C TRP A 157 4.48 13.70 5.77
N TYR A 158 4.80 13.08 4.65
CA TYR A 158 5.35 13.75 3.47
C TYR A 158 4.74 13.13 2.21
N GLU A 159 4.44 13.95 1.24
CA GLU A 159 4.05 13.55 -0.11
C GLU A 159 4.79 14.45 -1.12
N SER A 160 5.47 13.83 -2.07
CA SER A 160 6.18 14.54 -3.13
C SER A 160 5.20 15.24 -4.08
N SER A 161 5.54 16.43 -4.51
CA SER A 161 4.78 17.13 -5.56
C SER A 161 4.98 16.54 -6.96
N LYS A 162 5.99 15.67 -7.13
CA LYS A 162 6.25 14.99 -8.41
C LYS A 162 5.34 13.79 -8.57
N LYS A 163 4.67 13.71 -9.72
CA LYS A 163 3.94 12.50 -10.12
C LYS A 163 4.84 11.54 -10.86
N LEU A 164 4.69 10.27 -10.58
CA LEU A 164 5.31 9.23 -11.38
C LEU A 164 4.65 9.19 -12.78
N PRO A 165 5.43 8.99 -13.86
CA PRO A 165 4.90 8.64 -15.16
C PRO A 165 3.95 7.45 -15.08
N LYS A 166 2.88 7.49 -15.85
CA LYS A 166 1.98 6.34 -15.99
C LYS A 166 2.63 5.30 -16.90
N ASN A 167 2.22 4.05 -16.73
CA ASN A 167 2.61 2.95 -17.60
C ASN A 167 4.13 2.74 -17.66
N ASP A 168 4.74 2.53 -16.51
CA ASP A 168 6.14 2.15 -16.36
C ASP A 168 6.27 1.08 -15.27
N THR A 169 7.41 0.44 -15.26
CA THR A 169 7.84 -0.46 -14.19
C THR A 169 8.83 0.28 -13.31
N TYR A 170 8.70 0.17 -12.00
CA TYR A 170 9.52 0.89 -11.05
C TYR A 170 10.27 -0.06 -10.13
N VAL A 171 11.54 0.21 -9.92
CA VAL A 171 12.32 -0.40 -8.84
C VAL A 171 12.22 0.50 -7.61
N MET A 172 11.62 -0.02 -6.56
CA MET A 172 11.51 0.63 -5.26
C MET A 172 12.53 -0.01 -4.31
N THR A 173 13.41 0.79 -3.73
CA THR A 173 14.43 0.31 -2.79
C THR A 173 14.46 1.18 -1.54
N LEU A 174 14.34 0.56 -0.38
CA LEU A 174 14.44 1.20 0.93
C LEU A 174 15.62 0.59 1.70
N LYS A 175 16.60 1.42 2.09
CA LYS A 175 17.80 0.98 2.83
C LYS A 175 18.10 1.89 4.00
N LEU A 176 18.53 1.30 5.10
CA LEU A 176 19.16 2.04 6.21
C LEU A 176 20.52 2.55 5.76
N ILE A 177 20.69 3.87 5.75
CA ILE A 177 21.93 4.54 5.32
C ILE A 177 22.80 4.94 6.51
N GLU A 178 22.18 5.22 7.66
CA GLU A 178 22.79 5.54 8.95
C GLU A 178 21.90 4.98 10.05
N ASP A 179 22.37 5.02 11.32
CA ASP A 179 21.49 4.77 12.45
C ASP A 179 20.33 5.77 12.40
N GLU A 180 19.13 5.30 12.65
CA GLU A 180 17.89 6.09 12.66
C GLU A 180 17.57 6.82 11.34
N LYS A 181 18.18 6.43 10.20
CA LYS A 181 17.91 7.04 8.91
C LYS A 181 17.86 6.01 7.78
N ALA A 182 16.84 6.12 6.95
CA ALA A 182 16.69 5.33 5.73
C ALA A 182 16.56 6.23 4.50
N LEU A 183 16.89 5.66 3.33
CA LEU A 183 16.71 6.26 2.02
C LEU A 183 15.80 5.37 1.19
N LEU A 184 14.69 5.93 0.73
CA LEU A 184 13.91 5.37 -0.36
C LEU A 184 14.42 5.90 -1.69
N THR A 185 14.56 5.01 -2.67
CA THR A 185 14.75 5.37 -4.07
C THR A 185 13.68 4.70 -4.93
N ILE A 186 13.15 5.45 -5.91
CA ILE A 186 12.22 4.97 -6.93
C ILE A 186 12.86 5.26 -8.28
N GLU A 187 13.07 4.23 -9.08
CA GLU A 187 13.66 4.34 -10.42
C GLU A 187 12.78 3.67 -11.45
N ALA A 188 12.43 4.37 -12.51
CA ALA A 188 11.67 3.81 -13.63
C ALA A 188 12.56 2.97 -14.54
N ALA A 189 12.03 1.85 -15.04
CA ALA A 189 12.75 0.97 -15.95
C ALA A 189 12.79 1.49 -17.38
N ASN A 190 11.73 2.16 -17.85
CA ASN A 190 11.56 2.54 -19.25
C ASN A 190 11.68 4.05 -19.49
N SER A 191 11.64 4.86 -18.44
CA SER A 191 11.82 6.32 -18.51
C SER A 191 13.01 6.77 -17.67
N ASN A 192 13.37 8.05 -17.77
CA ASN A 192 14.44 8.64 -16.95
C ASN A 192 13.93 9.13 -15.58
N PHE A 193 12.75 8.67 -15.15
CA PHE A 193 12.22 9.10 -13.87
C PHE A 193 13.03 8.48 -12.73
N LYS A 194 13.43 9.33 -11.81
CA LYS A 194 14.05 8.95 -10.55
C LYS A 194 13.60 9.93 -9.48
N ASP A 195 13.22 9.40 -8.32
CA ASP A 195 12.94 10.18 -7.13
C ASP A 195 13.50 9.47 -5.89
N SER A 196 13.72 10.23 -4.83
CA SER A 196 14.23 9.69 -3.58
C SER A 196 13.81 10.56 -2.41
N VAL A 197 13.67 9.95 -1.24
CA VAL A 197 13.41 10.65 0.01
C VAL A 197 14.18 10.00 1.15
N GLU A 198 14.84 10.81 1.98
CA GLU A 198 15.37 10.38 3.26
C GLU A 198 14.26 10.44 4.30
N VAL A 199 14.23 9.46 5.21
CA VAL A 199 13.26 9.38 6.30
C VAL A 199 13.93 9.01 7.61
N GLU A 200 13.48 9.63 8.70
CA GLU A 200 13.90 9.26 10.06
C GLU A 200 13.23 7.95 10.46
N VAL A 201 13.99 7.05 11.08
CA VAL A 201 13.52 5.75 11.59
C VAL A 201 14.01 5.58 13.02
N LYS A 202 13.36 6.26 13.95
CA LYS A 202 13.75 6.33 15.35
C LYS A 202 14.02 4.95 15.95
N GLY A 203 15.21 4.78 16.51
CA GLY A 203 15.67 3.54 17.13
C GLY A 203 16.27 2.49 16.18
N ALA A 204 16.19 2.69 14.86
CA ALA A 204 16.78 1.74 13.90
C ALA A 204 18.30 1.77 13.91
N LYS A 205 18.92 0.59 13.80
CA LYS A 205 20.37 0.44 13.64
C LYS A 205 20.70 0.20 12.17
N LYS A 206 21.71 0.90 11.67
CA LYS A 206 22.15 0.79 10.27
C LYS A 206 22.43 -0.63 9.81
N ASP A 207 22.93 -1.47 10.68
CA ASP A 207 23.25 -2.87 10.38
C ASP A 207 22.01 -3.77 10.25
N GLY A 208 20.81 -3.24 10.52
CA GLY A 208 19.56 -3.97 10.43
C GLY A 208 19.31 -4.93 11.58
N SER A 209 20.17 -4.97 12.60
CA SER A 209 20.10 -5.99 13.67
C SER A 209 18.81 -5.94 14.49
N ASN A 210 18.04 -4.85 14.41
CA ASN A 210 16.80 -4.65 15.14
C ASN A 210 15.62 -4.22 14.25
N THR A 211 15.76 -4.38 12.95
CA THR A 211 14.70 -3.99 11.99
C THR A 211 14.16 -5.17 11.22
N ALA A 212 12.86 -5.15 10.96
CA ALA A 212 12.17 -5.98 10.00
C ALA A 212 11.57 -5.08 8.90
N PHE A 213 11.48 -5.61 7.70
CA PHE A 213 10.89 -4.90 6.57
C PHE A 213 9.50 -5.44 6.28
N LEU A 214 8.63 -4.58 5.79
CA LEU A 214 7.34 -4.97 5.26
C LEU A 214 7.20 -4.48 3.82
N PHE A 215 6.50 -5.27 2.98
CA PHE A 215 5.95 -4.85 1.71
C PHE A 215 4.43 -4.84 1.83
N ASN A 216 3.80 -3.72 1.44
CA ASN A 216 2.37 -3.53 1.59
C ASN A 216 1.74 -2.95 0.33
N VAL A 217 0.53 -3.43 0.04
CA VAL A 217 -0.39 -2.85 -0.97
C VAL A 217 -1.74 -2.66 -0.30
N ALA A 218 -2.26 -1.44 -0.30
CA ALA A 218 -3.49 -1.11 0.41
C ALA A 218 -4.35 -0.08 -0.32
N LEU A 219 -5.64 -0.07 0.00
CA LEU A 219 -6.55 1.04 -0.26
C LEU A 219 -7.00 1.62 1.07
N ASP A 220 -7.04 2.94 1.17
CA ASP A 220 -7.65 3.61 2.31
C ASP A 220 -9.11 3.23 2.47
N TYR A 221 -9.52 3.29 3.71
CA TYR A 221 -10.91 3.18 4.10
C TYR A 221 -11.39 4.55 4.61
N PRO A 222 -12.56 5.04 4.16
CA PRO A 222 -13.04 6.33 4.66
C PRO A 222 -13.32 6.21 6.16
N GLN A 223 -12.51 6.82 7.00
CA GLN A 223 -12.59 6.72 8.47
C GLN A 223 -13.96 7.08 9.04
N ASN A 224 -14.74 7.89 8.32
CA ASN A 224 -16.09 8.28 8.71
C ASN A 224 -17.15 7.21 8.41
N THR A 225 -16.77 6.04 7.93
CA THR A 225 -17.69 4.98 7.49
C THR A 225 -17.58 3.70 8.31
N LYS A 226 -16.81 3.72 9.39
CA LYS A 226 -16.78 2.63 10.37
C LYS A 226 -18.13 2.57 11.08
N VAL A 227 -18.99 1.65 10.64
CA VAL A 227 -20.32 1.47 11.19
C VAL A 227 -20.55 -0.01 11.51
N ASP A 228 -21.29 -0.26 12.59
CA ASP A 228 -21.77 -1.60 12.93
C ASP A 228 -22.80 -2.12 11.91
N VAL A 229 -23.28 -3.33 12.10
CA VAL A 229 -24.30 -3.93 11.22
C VAL A 229 -25.62 -3.15 11.18
N ASN A 230 -25.84 -2.23 12.13
CA ASN A 230 -27.03 -1.38 12.24
C ASN A 230 -26.78 0.03 11.67
N GLY A 231 -25.56 0.32 11.18
CA GLY A 231 -25.20 1.62 10.65
C GLY A 231 -24.78 2.65 11.71
N ASN A 232 -24.54 2.23 12.97
CA ASN A 232 -24.03 3.13 14.00
C ASN A 232 -22.49 3.19 13.94
N PRO A 233 -21.88 4.36 14.24
CA PRO A 233 -20.45 4.45 14.37
C PRO A 233 -19.88 3.39 15.31
N SER A 234 -18.88 2.64 14.87
CA SER A 234 -18.20 1.60 15.64
C SER A 234 -16.70 1.77 15.56
N GLU A 235 -16.03 1.51 16.68
CA GLU A 235 -14.56 1.41 16.72
C GLU A 235 -14.10 -0.05 16.74
N ASP A 236 -15.03 -1.01 16.87
CA ASP A 236 -14.71 -2.43 16.83
C ASP A 236 -14.46 -2.84 15.36
N TRP A 237 -13.25 -3.29 15.08
CA TRP A 237 -12.88 -3.75 13.76
C TRP A 237 -13.76 -4.89 13.21
N LYS A 238 -14.41 -5.67 14.10
CA LYS A 238 -15.37 -6.72 13.73
C LYS A 238 -16.67 -6.17 13.17
N ASP A 239 -16.99 -4.93 13.49
CA ASP A 239 -18.20 -4.26 13.07
C ASP A 239 -17.99 -3.45 11.78
N ILE A 240 -16.77 -3.42 11.24
CA ILE A 240 -16.50 -2.73 9.98
C ILE A 240 -17.19 -3.47 8.85
N THR A 241 -18.32 -2.95 8.42
CA THR A 241 -19.03 -3.45 7.24
C THR A 241 -18.56 -2.68 6.01
N TYR A 242 -17.71 -3.29 5.22
CA TYR A 242 -17.28 -2.74 3.95
C TYR A 242 -18.44 -2.63 2.93
N GLY A 243 -19.56 -3.29 3.20
CA GLY A 243 -20.66 -3.46 2.25
C GLY A 243 -21.46 -2.20 1.90
N ASN A 244 -21.31 -1.11 2.65
CA ASN A 244 -22.11 0.11 2.42
C ASN A 244 -21.30 1.30 1.91
N THR A 245 -19.98 1.13 1.71
CA THR A 245 -19.14 2.31 1.65
C THR A 245 -18.46 2.57 0.33
N ASP A 246 -18.46 1.62 -0.61
CA ASP A 246 -17.68 1.83 -1.63
C ASP A 246 -17.74 1.11 -2.85
N LYS A 247 -18.79 1.11 -3.36
CA LYS A 247 -19.10 0.66 -4.68
C LYS A 247 -18.21 1.33 -5.73
N GLY A 248 -17.38 0.53 -6.33
CA GLY A 248 -16.60 0.96 -7.47
C GLY A 248 -15.15 1.37 -7.21
N VAL A 249 -14.66 1.29 -5.98
CA VAL A 249 -13.23 1.54 -5.66
C VAL A 249 -12.43 0.26 -5.78
N TYR A 250 -11.30 0.32 -6.46
CA TYR A 250 -10.43 -0.84 -6.64
C TYR A 250 -8.99 -0.45 -7.02
N LEU A 251 -8.09 -1.36 -6.75
CA LEU A 251 -6.75 -1.48 -7.33
C LEU A 251 -6.64 -2.91 -7.85
N LYS A 252 -6.53 -3.07 -9.16
CA LYS A 252 -6.53 -4.37 -9.84
C LYS A 252 -5.31 -4.54 -10.70
N SER A 253 -4.96 -5.80 -10.95
CA SER A 253 -3.87 -6.16 -11.85
C SER A 253 -2.53 -5.60 -11.42
N PHE A 254 -2.34 -5.38 -10.11
CA PHE A 254 -1.04 -4.96 -9.59
C PHE A 254 -0.12 -6.17 -9.47
N ARG A 255 1.10 -6.00 -9.95
CA ARG A 255 2.14 -7.04 -9.88
C ARG A 255 3.36 -6.48 -9.18
N ALA A 256 3.87 -7.23 -8.20
CA ALA A 256 5.17 -6.99 -7.57
C ALA A 256 6.03 -8.24 -7.71
N TYR A 257 7.28 -8.07 -8.08
CA TYR A 257 8.21 -9.19 -8.27
C TYR A 257 9.63 -8.80 -7.88
N ASP A 258 10.54 -9.77 -7.87
CA ASP A 258 11.93 -9.61 -7.44
C ASP A 258 12.03 -8.97 -6.04
N LEU A 259 11.11 -9.36 -5.14
CA LEU A 259 11.20 -8.92 -3.76
C LEU A 259 12.52 -9.39 -3.16
N THR A 260 13.28 -8.46 -2.62
CA THR A 260 14.65 -8.70 -2.15
C THR A 260 14.85 -8.09 -0.76
N LEU A 261 15.54 -8.79 0.10
CA LEU A 261 16.03 -8.31 1.39
C LEU A 261 17.54 -8.09 1.35
N TYR A 262 18.02 -7.09 2.09
CA TYR A 262 19.44 -6.77 2.17
C TYR A 262 19.95 -6.92 3.61
N ASN A 263 21.16 -7.48 3.70
CA ASN A 263 21.95 -7.42 4.91
C ASN A 263 23.31 -6.79 4.55
N GLY A 264 23.45 -5.50 4.83
CA GLY A 264 24.48 -4.66 4.25
C GLY A 264 24.36 -4.61 2.71
N GLU A 265 25.44 -5.03 2.02
CA GLU A 265 25.44 -5.11 0.55
C GLU A 265 24.98 -6.47 0.00
N THR A 266 24.71 -7.45 0.88
CA THR A 266 24.28 -8.78 0.45
C THR A 266 22.79 -8.78 0.17
N ALA A 267 22.43 -9.05 -1.08
CA ALA A 267 21.05 -9.22 -1.52
C ALA A 267 20.62 -10.69 -1.40
N THR A 268 19.37 -10.92 -1.03
CA THR A 268 18.76 -12.24 -0.88
C THR A 268 17.30 -12.15 -1.31
N ASP A 269 16.81 -13.10 -2.11
CA ASP A 269 15.40 -13.15 -2.48
C ASP A 269 14.52 -13.21 -1.24
N TRP A 270 13.46 -12.40 -1.22
CA TRP A 270 12.50 -12.36 -0.13
C TRP A 270 11.45 -13.46 -0.32
N THR A 271 11.84 -14.66 -0.04
CA THR A 271 11.01 -15.87 -0.13
C THR A 271 10.18 -16.11 1.13
N ASN A 272 9.18 -16.97 1.06
CA ASN A 272 8.23 -17.24 2.15
C ASN A 272 8.88 -17.70 3.46
N ASP A 273 10.02 -18.37 3.41
CA ASP A 273 10.78 -18.82 4.58
C ASP A 273 11.43 -17.67 5.38
N LYS A 274 11.49 -16.47 4.78
CA LYS A 274 11.96 -15.23 5.42
C LYS A 274 10.83 -14.38 6.02
N ASN A 275 9.58 -14.80 5.82
CA ASN A 275 8.44 -14.10 6.37
C ASN A 275 8.25 -14.44 7.85
N ALA A 276 8.09 -13.41 8.68
CA ALA A 276 7.59 -13.54 10.03
C ALA A 276 6.06 -13.57 10.07
N ALA A 277 5.42 -12.89 9.13
CA ALA A 277 3.96 -12.84 9.02
C ALA A 277 3.52 -12.46 7.60
N VAL A 278 2.29 -12.85 7.25
CA VAL A 278 1.57 -12.38 6.08
C VAL A 278 0.20 -11.92 6.53
N SER A 279 -0.25 -10.77 6.05
CA SER A 279 -1.57 -10.23 6.34
C SER A 279 -2.34 -10.06 5.03
N ILE A 280 -3.55 -10.60 5.01
CA ILE A 280 -4.55 -10.37 3.94
C ILE A 280 -5.79 -9.85 4.63
N TRP A 281 -6.15 -8.61 4.34
CA TRP A 281 -7.21 -7.92 5.05
C TRP A 281 -8.26 -7.35 4.09
N PRO A 282 -9.56 -7.43 4.40
CA PRO A 282 -10.16 -8.36 5.36
C PRO A 282 -10.15 -9.80 4.84
N ASP A 283 -10.16 -10.77 5.75
CA ASP A 283 -10.16 -12.18 5.42
C ASP A 283 -11.47 -12.86 5.90
N LYS A 284 -12.12 -13.60 5.01
CA LYS A 284 -13.34 -14.38 5.34
C LYS A 284 -13.15 -15.32 6.53
N LYS A 285 -11.94 -15.82 6.73
CA LYS A 285 -11.64 -16.80 7.75
C LYS A 285 -11.60 -16.24 9.17
N ILE A 286 -11.51 -14.91 9.32
CA ILE A 286 -11.63 -14.23 10.60
C ILE A 286 -13.02 -13.65 10.84
N GLY A 287 -14.02 -14.06 10.04
CA GLY A 287 -15.43 -13.77 10.27
C GLY A 287 -16.00 -12.66 9.40
N PHE A 288 -15.31 -12.23 8.36
CA PHE A 288 -15.89 -11.32 7.38
C PHE A 288 -16.63 -12.08 6.27
N ASP A 289 -17.82 -11.64 5.92
CA ASP A 289 -18.59 -12.15 4.76
C ASP A 289 -18.05 -11.61 3.42
N TYR A 290 -16.93 -10.91 3.44
CA TYR A 290 -16.43 -10.06 2.41
C TYR A 290 -14.91 -10.26 2.23
N ALA A 291 -14.43 -10.42 1.00
CA ALA A 291 -13.03 -10.66 0.70
C ALA A 291 -12.55 -9.79 -0.47
N PRO A 292 -12.38 -8.49 -0.27
CA PRO A 292 -11.94 -7.58 -1.32
C PRO A 292 -10.50 -7.83 -1.76
N THR A 293 -9.68 -8.46 -0.92
CA THR A 293 -8.27 -8.71 -1.20
C THR A 293 -8.06 -10.12 -1.74
N GLU A 294 -7.42 -10.21 -2.90
CA GLU A 294 -7.04 -11.45 -3.55
C GLU A 294 -5.58 -11.38 -3.95
N VAL A 295 -4.83 -12.40 -3.60
CA VAL A 295 -3.40 -12.45 -3.83
C VAL A 295 -3.01 -13.78 -4.44
N GLY A 296 -2.40 -13.73 -5.63
CA GLY A 296 -1.74 -14.85 -6.27
C GLY A 296 -0.24 -14.84 -6.02
N LEU A 297 0.32 -15.98 -5.67
CA LEU A 297 1.75 -16.18 -5.54
C LEU A 297 2.27 -16.92 -6.78
N PHE A 298 3.37 -16.40 -7.33
CA PHE A 298 4.11 -16.98 -8.44
C PHE A 298 5.57 -17.06 -8.05
N ASP A 299 6.22 -18.17 -8.36
CA ASP A 299 7.68 -18.37 -8.22
C ASP A 299 8.30 -17.74 -6.94
N GLY A 300 7.59 -17.84 -5.82
CA GLY A 300 8.07 -17.55 -4.47
C GLY A 300 8.30 -16.07 -4.10
N THR A 301 8.57 -15.19 -5.07
CA THR A 301 8.87 -13.75 -4.83
C THR A 301 8.02 -12.82 -5.69
N GLU A 302 7.10 -13.36 -6.44
CA GLU A 302 6.21 -12.60 -7.31
C GLU A 302 4.78 -12.70 -6.82
N TYR A 303 4.15 -11.54 -6.64
CA TYR A 303 2.77 -11.41 -6.18
C TYR A 303 1.92 -10.69 -7.21
N TYR A 304 0.73 -11.21 -7.43
CA TYR A 304 -0.33 -10.57 -8.18
C TYR A 304 -1.46 -10.20 -7.23
N ILE A 305 -1.86 -8.92 -7.19
CA ILE A 305 -2.70 -8.40 -6.12
C ILE A 305 -3.89 -7.65 -6.72
N ASN A 306 -5.08 -8.04 -6.27
CA ASN A 306 -6.32 -7.34 -6.52
C ASN A 306 -6.94 -6.90 -5.19
N LEU A 307 -7.23 -5.61 -5.08
CA LEU A 307 -8.04 -5.03 -4.02
C LEU A 307 -9.31 -4.51 -4.68
N ASP A 308 -10.45 -5.15 -4.48
CA ASP A 308 -11.71 -4.79 -5.11
C ASP A 308 -12.83 -4.72 -4.09
N MET A 309 -13.22 -3.50 -3.74
CA MET A 309 -14.27 -3.24 -2.76
C MET A 309 -15.65 -3.74 -3.19
N ASN A 310 -15.85 -4.11 -4.45
CA ASN A 310 -17.09 -4.73 -4.93
C ASN A 310 -17.10 -6.25 -4.82
N ARG A 311 -15.97 -6.86 -4.50
CA ARG A 311 -15.87 -8.32 -4.41
C ARG A 311 -16.48 -8.82 -3.10
N LYS A 312 -17.37 -9.80 -3.22
CA LYS A 312 -18.05 -10.47 -2.10
C LYS A 312 -17.36 -11.78 -1.76
#